data_cd4c8c4c3aa04803edf2072eb8be1384
#
_entry.id   cd4c8c4c3aa04803edf2072eb8be1384
#
_cell.length_a   1.000
_cell.length_b   1.000
_cell.length_c   1.000
_cell.angle_alpha   90.00
_cell.angle_beta   90.00
_cell.angle_gamma   90.00
#
_symmetry.space_group_name_H-M   'P 1'
#
loop_
_entity.id
_entity.type
_entity.pdbx_description
1 polymer ?
#
loop_
_entity_poly.entity_id
_entity_poly.type
_entity_poly.pdbx_seq_one_letter_code
_entity_poly.pdbx_strand_id
1 'polypeptide(L)'
;MNTMNKTGIAKSQRGFTLIELMIAALIGVIVMAAMTSAFRQAMNAMFTVTQRVETQQNMRAAIELMTKDLSMAGAGLPTGGLQLPTASAIKVACNQSDICYVPGATYPNSGSGSINYMYPILPGYNNGVQNGTVITNAAGAVDDSITSIYCDYNFSLHNFTFNFPSVTQANVAVVNAAVTPNNILAPGGLNVGDLLLFIVSTPGQGTASGNQGTSLAQTAAAVGEITGLPDNATIDFASGDALNFNQTGANSLASVVGAPAGTTMTVCRLYAVTYFLQVPAAGPTVQFPRLMRQVNGLTAVPVADNIINLQFSYDVINSTAGTMSANQPNPIAAGLSPALIQKVNLWIMGEGLVTGGTTSQSMYLASSVSTRNMSFCNSYSSSATACQ
;
A
#
# COMPACT_ATOMS: atom_id res chain seq x y z
N MET A 1 -24.45 -89.89 -52.19
CA MET A 1 -23.28 -89.03 -52.20
C MET A 1 -23.75 -87.70 -52.76
N ASN A 2 -24.08 -86.74 -51.92
CA ASN A 2 -24.79 -85.52 -52.28
C ASN A 2 -23.84 -84.33 -52.17
N THR A 3 -23.45 -83.78 -53.30
CA THR A 3 -22.57 -82.63 -53.37
C THR A 3 -23.43 -81.37 -53.32
N MET A 4 -23.35 -80.67 -52.20
CA MET A 4 -23.96 -79.30 -52.01
C MET A 4 -23.14 -78.27 -52.77
N ASN A 5 -23.74 -77.72 -53.81
CA ASN A 5 -23.19 -76.62 -54.56
C ASN A 5 -23.48 -75.27 -53.79
N LYS A 6 -22.48 -74.64 -53.24
CA LYS A 6 -22.55 -73.30 -52.61
C LYS A 6 -22.39 -72.27 -53.71
N THR A 7 -23.52 -71.73 -54.17
CA THR A 7 -23.53 -70.53 -55.02
C THR A 7 -23.21 -69.29 -54.12
N GLY A 8 -21.97 -68.83 -54.21
CA GLY A 8 -21.55 -67.59 -53.61
C GLY A 8 -22.20 -66.40 -54.35
N ILE A 9 -23.09 -65.68 -53.68
CA ILE A 9 -23.63 -64.41 -54.18
C ILE A 9 -22.50 -63.35 -54.13
N ALA A 10 -21.90 -63.06 -55.29
CA ALA A 10 -20.98 -61.96 -55.48
C ALA A 10 -21.76 -60.65 -55.26
N LYS A 11 -21.55 -60.01 -54.13
CA LYS A 11 -22.02 -58.63 -53.89
C LYS A 11 -21.34 -57.71 -54.89
N SER A 12 -22.08 -57.23 -55.87
CA SER A 12 -21.66 -56.19 -56.80
C SER A 12 -21.19 -54.93 -55.98
N GLN A 13 -19.90 -54.71 -55.95
CA GLN A 13 -19.33 -53.44 -55.44
C GLN A 13 -19.63 -52.39 -56.51
N ARG A 14 -20.65 -51.57 -56.24
CA ARG A 14 -20.90 -50.34 -56.99
C ARG A 14 -19.81 -49.36 -56.67
N GLY A 15 -18.99 -48.99 -57.62
CA GLY A 15 -17.98 -47.90 -57.46
C GLY A 15 -18.68 -46.55 -57.26
N PHE A 16 -18.06 -45.72 -56.47
CA PHE A 16 -18.53 -44.33 -56.25
C PHE A 16 -18.48 -43.55 -57.56
N THR A 17 -19.54 -42.77 -57.81
CA THR A 17 -19.56 -41.84 -58.94
C THR A 17 -18.72 -40.60 -58.61
N LEU A 18 -18.09 -39.97 -59.60
CA LEU A 18 -17.26 -38.78 -59.43
C LEU A 18 -18.06 -37.64 -58.77
N ILE A 19 -19.36 -37.57 -59.09
CA ILE A 19 -20.28 -36.54 -58.51
C ILE A 19 -20.55 -36.79 -57.00
N GLU A 20 -20.66 -38.06 -56.58
CA GLU A 20 -20.83 -38.38 -55.16
C GLU A 20 -19.58 -37.95 -54.35
N LEU A 21 -18.37 -38.17 -54.94
CA LEU A 21 -17.12 -37.75 -54.29
C LEU A 21 -17.01 -36.23 -54.21
N MET A 22 -17.42 -35.51 -55.25
CA MET A 22 -17.45 -34.02 -55.21
C MET A 22 -18.45 -33.46 -54.17
N ILE A 23 -19.63 -34.04 -54.06
CA ILE A 23 -20.64 -33.64 -53.08
C ILE A 23 -20.12 -33.96 -51.67
N ALA A 24 -19.53 -35.12 -51.43
CA ALA A 24 -18.99 -35.50 -50.15
C ALA A 24 -17.83 -34.56 -49.75
N ALA A 25 -16.94 -34.20 -50.68
CA ALA A 25 -15.87 -33.25 -50.42
C ALA A 25 -16.40 -31.84 -50.08
N LEU A 26 -17.42 -31.35 -50.80
CA LEU A 26 -18.06 -30.08 -50.58
C LEU A 26 -18.71 -30.02 -49.18
N ILE A 27 -19.46 -31.05 -48.81
CA ILE A 27 -20.05 -31.14 -47.46
C ILE A 27 -18.96 -31.23 -46.40
N GLY A 28 -17.90 -31.98 -46.64
CA GLY A 28 -16.74 -32.09 -45.74
C GLY A 28 -16.08 -30.73 -45.48
N VAL A 29 -15.89 -29.91 -46.51
CA VAL A 29 -15.33 -28.55 -46.37
C VAL A 29 -16.26 -27.63 -45.57
N ILE A 30 -17.57 -27.69 -45.82
CA ILE A 30 -18.54 -26.88 -45.05
C ILE A 30 -18.55 -27.26 -43.58
N VAL A 31 -18.55 -28.57 -43.28
CA VAL A 31 -18.48 -29.07 -41.90
C VAL A 31 -17.18 -28.66 -41.22
N MET A 32 -16.05 -28.78 -41.90
CA MET A 32 -14.75 -28.34 -41.39
C MET A 32 -14.73 -26.83 -41.10
N ALA A 33 -15.28 -26.01 -41.99
CA ALA A 33 -15.37 -24.57 -41.80
C ALA A 33 -16.23 -24.24 -40.59
N ALA A 34 -17.39 -24.88 -40.42
CA ALA A 34 -18.27 -24.73 -39.27
C ALA A 34 -17.60 -25.13 -37.95
N MET A 35 -16.91 -26.28 -37.93
CA MET A 35 -16.14 -26.74 -36.75
C MET A 35 -15.00 -25.81 -36.40
N THR A 36 -14.26 -25.28 -37.38
CA THR A 36 -13.16 -24.34 -37.15
C THR A 36 -13.71 -23.01 -36.55
N SER A 37 -14.84 -22.55 -37.06
CA SER A 37 -15.50 -21.36 -36.53
C SER A 37 -15.97 -21.54 -35.06
N ALA A 38 -16.60 -22.68 -34.79
CA ALA A 38 -17.06 -23.01 -33.43
C ALA A 38 -15.86 -23.16 -32.47
N PHE A 39 -14.77 -23.79 -32.91
CA PHE A 39 -13.56 -23.93 -32.12
C PHE A 39 -12.91 -22.57 -31.79
N ARG A 40 -12.82 -21.66 -32.77
CA ARG A 40 -12.32 -20.30 -32.54
C ARG A 40 -13.17 -19.54 -31.51
N GLN A 41 -14.49 -19.63 -31.61
CA GLN A 41 -15.39 -19.00 -30.63
C GLN A 41 -15.21 -19.58 -29.23
N ALA A 42 -15.08 -20.91 -29.11
CA ALA A 42 -14.84 -21.56 -27.82
C ALA A 42 -13.49 -21.14 -27.21
N MET A 43 -12.43 -21.07 -28.03
CA MET A 43 -11.12 -20.60 -27.59
C MET A 43 -11.17 -19.14 -27.10
N ASN A 44 -11.81 -18.25 -27.85
CA ASN A 44 -11.98 -16.85 -27.46
C ASN A 44 -12.76 -16.71 -26.14
N ALA A 45 -13.85 -17.49 -25.99
CA ALA A 45 -14.61 -17.50 -24.73
C ALA A 45 -13.77 -18.00 -23.55
N MET A 46 -12.97 -19.05 -23.76
CA MET A 46 -12.07 -19.58 -22.73
C MET A 46 -11.00 -18.56 -22.31
N PHE A 47 -10.37 -17.88 -23.26
CA PHE A 47 -9.39 -16.82 -22.96
C PHE A 47 -10.02 -15.69 -22.17
N THR A 48 -11.22 -15.24 -22.57
CA THR A 48 -11.96 -14.18 -21.86
C THR A 48 -12.26 -14.56 -20.42
N VAL A 49 -12.72 -15.80 -20.18
CA VAL A 49 -13.00 -16.30 -18.83
C VAL A 49 -11.72 -16.39 -17.99
N THR A 50 -10.63 -16.92 -18.56
CA THR A 50 -9.35 -17.03 -17.86
C THR A 50 -8.83 -15.66 -17.44
N GLN A 51 -8.83 -14.68 -18.33
CA GLN A 51 -8.38 -13.33 -18.03
C GLN A 51 -9.26 -12.64 -16.95
N ARG A 52 -10.57 -12.88 -16.99
CA ARG A 52 -11.46 -12.39 -15.93
C ARG A 52 -11.09 -12.96 -14.56
N VAL A 53 -10.84 -14.26 -14.51
CA VAL A 53 -10.47 -14.94 -13.25
C VAL A 53 -9.13 -14.41 -12.75
N GLU A 54 -8.13 -14.26 -13.61
CA GLU A 54 -6.82 -13.71 -13.25
C GLU A 54 -6.92 -12.27 -12.73
N THR A 55 -7.63 -11.40 -13.47
CA THR A 55 -7.85 -10.01 -13.02
C THR A 55 -8.56 -9.97 -11.68
N GLN A 56 -9.58 -10.81 -11.47
CA GLN A 56 -10.31 -10.87 -10.21
C GLN A 56 -9.42 -11.37 -9.06
N GLN A 57 -8.58 -12.36 -9.29
CA GLN A 57 -7.63 -12.85 -8.29
C GLN A 57 -6.60 -11.78 -7.94
N ASN A 58 -6.04 -11.09 -8.93
CA ASN A 58 -5.11 -9.99 -8.72
C ASN A 58 -5.72 -8.85 -7.89
N MET A 59 -6.94 -8.43 -8.21
CA MET A 59 -7.65 -7.41 -7.43
C MET A 59 -7.92 -7.85 -5.99
N ARG A 60 -8.31 -9.12 -5.76
CA ARG A 60 -8.53 -9.64 -4.40
C ARG A 60 -7.24 -9.67 -3.59
N ALA A 61 -6.15 -10.14 -4.17
CA ALA A 61 -4.84 -10.16 -3.52
C ALA A 61 -4.37 -8.73 -3.19
N ALA A 62 -4.59 -7.77 -4.11
CA ALA A 62 -4.30 -6.37 -3.89
C ALA A 62 -5.09 -5.78 -2.72
N ILE A 63 -6.41 -6.01 -2.68
CA ILE A 63 -7.28 -5.55 -1.58
C ILE A 63 -6.86 -6.17 -0.25
N GLU A 64 -6.54 -7.46 -0.23
CA GLU A 64 -6.11 -8.15 1.00
C GLU A 64 -4.82 -7.55 1.56
N LEU A 65 -3.84 -7.30 0.70
CA LEU A 65 -2.58 -6.69 1.10
C LEU A 65 -2.76 -5.24 1.57
N MET A 66 -3.54 -4.43 0.83
CA MET A 66 -3.87 -3.06 1.25
C MET A 66 -4.63 -3.05 2.57
N THR A 67 -5.61 -3.95 2.74
CA THR A 67 -6.39 -4.07 3.97
C THR A 67 -5.50 -4.40 5.16
N LYS A 68 -4.53 -5.30 4.98
CA LYS A 68 -3.55 -5.65 6.02
C LYS A 68 -2.73 -4.42 6.43
N ASP A 69 -2.10 -3.72 5.50
CA ASP A 69 -1.26 -2.56 5.81
C ASP A 69 -2.09 -1.41 6.41
N LEU A 70 -3.29 -1.15 5.88
CA LEU A 70 -4.19 -0.12 6.40
C LEU A 70 -4.74 -0.45 7.80
N SER A 71 -4.97 -1.72 8.10
CA SER A 71 -5.42 -2.12 9.44
C SER A 71 -4.37 -1.93 10.52
N MET A 72 -3.09 -1.90 10.13
CA MET A 72 -1.96 -1.64 11.01
C MET A 72 -1.68 -0.14 11.21
N ALA A 73 -2.28 0.73 10.39
CA ALA A 73 -2.05 2.17 10.46
C ALA A 73 -2.22 2.70 11.90
N GLY A 74 -1.24 3.47 12.36
CA GLY A 74 -1.21 4.05 13.70
C GLY A 74 -0.68 3.15 14.80
N ALA A 75 -0.41 1.87 14.52
CA ALA A 75 0.19 1.00 15.53
C ALA A 75 1.54 1.55 16.00
N GLY A 76 1.66 1.79 17.31
CA GLY A 76 2.87 2.31 17.93
C GLY A 76 3.19 3.79 17.68
N LEU A 77 2.35 4.49 16.94
CA LEU A 77 2.49 5.94 16.75
C LEU A 77 1.85 6.72 17.91
N PRO A 78 2.35 7.94 18.21
CA PRO A 78 1.67 8.84 19.12
C PRO A 78 0.26 9.17 18.64
N THR A 79 -0.68 9.30 19.56
CA THR A 79 -2.03 9.76 19.26
C THR A 79 -1.97 11.20 18.70
N GLY A 80 -2.68 11.43 17.59
CA GLY A 80 -2.66 12.73 16.91
C GLY A 80 -1.60 12.88 15.82
N GLY A 81 -0.74 11.87 15.66
CA GLY A 81 0.33 11.89 14.66
C GLY A 81 1.70 12.28 15.23
N LEU A 82 2.71 12.21 14.39
CA LEU A 82 4.09 12.52 14.72
C LEU A 82 4.46 13.89 14.16
N GLN A 83 4.91 14.79 15.03
CA GLN A 83 5.40 16.10 14.62
C GLN A 83 6.73 15.94 13.87
N LEU A 84 6.82 16.56 12.70
CA LEU A 84 7.95 16.43 11.79
C LEU A 84 8.89 17.63 11.87
N PRO A 85 10.20 17.44 11.58
CA PRO A 85 11.11 18.55 11.39
C PRO A 85 10.70 19.38 10.16
N THR A 86 10.88 20.70 10.25
CA THR A 86 10.39 21.66 9.24
C THR A 86 11.49 22.39 8.48
N ALA A 87 12.76 22.00 8.69
CA ALA A 87 13.88 22.65 8.02
C ALA A 87 13.93 22.39 6.51
N SER A 88 13.44 21.22 6.07
CA SER A 88 13.34 20.82 4.66
C SER A 88 12.14 19.91 4.44
N ALA A 89 11.68 19.82 3.21
CA ALA A 89 10.59 18.93 2.82
C ALA A 89 10.96 17.46 3.06
N ILE A 90 10.07 16.71 3.69
CA ILE A 90 10.21 15.28 3.89
C ILE A 90 9.61 14.55 2.69
N LYS A 91 10.35 13.60 2.15
CA LYS A 91 9.99 12.86 0.93
C LYS A 91 9.17 11.61 1.23
N VAL A 92 8.11 11.76 2.03
CA VAL A 92 7.15 10.68 2.33
C VAL A 92 5.89 10.88 1.53
N ALA A 93 5.28 9.79 1.07
CA ALA A 93 4.06 9.82 0.27
C ALA A 93 4.19 10.69 -0.98
N CYS A 94 5.35 10.62 -1.64
CA CYS A 94 5.59 11.38 -2.85
C CYS A 94 4.78 10.82 -4.03
N ASN A 95 4.33 11.72 -4.90
CA ASN A 95 3.97 11.32 -6.25
C ASN A 95 5.22 11.31 -7.15
N GLN A 96 5.07 10.91 -8.39
CA GLN A 96 6.21 10.80 -9.33
C GLN A 96 6.77 12.14 -9.82
N SER A 97 6.07 13.23 -9.55
CA SER A 97 6.59 14.57 -9.80
C SER A 97 7.39 15.10 -8.60
N ASP A 98 7.84 14.20 -7.70
CA ASP A 98 8.51 14.53 -6.44
C ASP A 98 7.72 15.51 -5.55
N ILE A 99 6.39 15.58 -5.75
CA ILE A 99 5.52 16.31 -4.84
C ILE A 99 5.21 15.37 -3.68
N CYS A 100 5.90 15.63 -2.59
CA CYS A 100 5.80 14.83 -1.39
C CYS A 100 4.89 15.47 -0.35
N TYR A 101 4.51 14.71 0.67
CA TYR A 101 3.88 15.26 1.84
C TYR A 101 4.87 16.20 2.53
N VAL A 102 4.56 17.49 2.49
CA VAL A 102 5.35 18.53 3.17
C VAL A 102 4.51 19.05 4.32
N PRO A 103 4.96 18.90 5.56
CA PRO A 103 4.31 19.54 6.70
C PRO A 103 4.18 21.04 6.46
N GLY A 104 2.97 21.57 6.63
CA GLY A 104 2.69 23.01 6.42
C GLY A 104 2.51 23.45 4.97
N ALA A 105 2.70 22.59 4.00
CA ALA A 105 2.44 22.88 2.59
C ALA A 105 1.15 22.18 2.10
N THR A 106 0.79 22.50 0.86
CA THR A 106 -0.45 22.10 0.18
C THR A 106 -0.47 20.64 -0.28
N TYR A 107 0.02 19.70 0.47
CA TYR A 107 -0.10 18.28 0.12
C TYR A 107 -1.09 17.55 1.00
N PRO A 108 -1.92 16.72 0.42
CA PRO A 108 -2.61 16.95 -0.84
C PRO A 108 -3.66 18.04 -0.65
N ASN A 109 -3.45 19.22 -1.21
CA ASN A 109 -4.36 20.37 -1.16
C ASN A 109 -4.85 20.75 0.24
N SER A 110 -3.96 20.93 1.20
CA SER A 110 -4.30 21.42 2.53
C SER A 110 -4.75 22.89 2.45
N GLY A 111 -6.03 23.09 2.48
CA GLY A 111 -6.64 24.40 2.29
C GLY A 111 -6.61 25.34 3.49
N SER A 112 -5.82 25.16 4.51
CA SER A 112 -5.48 26.16 5.54
C SER A 112 -4.90 25.53 6.80
N GLY A 113 -3.76 26.02 7.20
CA GLY A 113 -3.07 25.69 8.44
C GLY A 113 -1.86 24.80 8.19
N SER A 114 -0.75 25.18 8.80
CA SER A 114 0.49 24.43 8.75
C SER A 114 0.35 23.14 9.56
N ILE A 115 0.04 22.03 8.89
CA ILE A 115 -0.01 20.73 9.52
C ILE A 115 1.42 20.16 9.50
N ASN A 116 2.12 20.29 10.62
CA ASN A 116 3.49 19.81 10.78
C ASN A 116 3.53 18.37 11.29
N TYR A 117 2.52 17.56 10.96
CA TYR A 117 2.38 16.21 11.49
C TYR A 117 2.36 15.17 10.38
N MET A 118 3.01 14.06 10.62
CA MET A 118 2.86 12.82 9.87
C MET A 118 1.76 12.00 10.54
N TYR A 119 0.65 11.86 9.85
CA TYR A 119 -0.49 11.08 10.32
C TYR A 119 -0.34 9.60 9.98
N PRO A 120 -0.97 8.70 10.74
CA PRO A 120 -0.97 7.27 10.44
C PRO A 120 -1.50 6.92 9.05
N ILE A 121 -2.42 7.71 8.52
CA ILE A 121 -2.87 7.63 7.14
C ILE A 121 -2.68 9.00 6.49
N LEU A 122 -2.00 9.01 5.36
CA LEU A 122 -1.84 10.19 4.52
C LEU A 122 -2.69 9.98 3.25
N PRO A 123 -3.83 10.69 3.14
CA PRO A 123 -4.66 10.66 1.95
C PRO A 123 -3.92 11.30 0.77
N GLY A 124 -3.85 10.61 -0.35
CA GLY A 124 -3.26 11.12 -1.59
C GLY A 124 -4.33 11.35 -2.65
N TYR A 125 -5.29 12.22 -2.39
CA TYR A 125 -6.38 12.55 -3.29
C TYR A 125 -5.86 13.15 -4.60
N ASN A 126 -6.28 12.58 -5.74
CA ASN A 126 -5.82 12.97 -7.08
C ASN A 126 -4.28 12.97 -7.23
N ASN A 127 -3.61 12.08 -6.50
CA ASN A 127 -2.15 12.00 -6.51
C ASN A 127 -1.62 10.84 -7.36
N GLY A 128 -2.45 10.26 -8.22
CA GLY A 128 -2.12 9.16 -9.12
C GLY A 128 -1.29 9.58 -10.32
N VAL A 129 -0.18 10.32 -10.10
CA VAL A 129 0.77 10.69 -11.16
C VAL A 129 1.84 9.63 -11.30
N GLN A 130 2.16 9.23 -12.53
CA GLN A 130 3.15 8.20 -12.79
C GLN A 130 4.09 8.58 -13.91
N ASN A 131 5.40 8.55 -13.67
CA ASN A 131 6.42 8.91 -14.63
C ASN A 131 6.09 10.21 -15.39
N GLY A 132 5.55 11.20 -14.68
CA GLY A 132 5.08 12.45 -15.24
C GLY A 132 3.74 12.38 -16.01
N THR A 133 3.09 11.22 -16.05
CA THR A 133 1.79 11.04 -16.71
C THR A 133 0.69 10.89 -15.65
N VAL A 134 -0.31 11.75 -15.72
CA VAL A 134 -1.51 11.65 -14.89
C VAL A 134 -2.38 10.53 -15.43
N ILE A 135 -2.73 9.57 -14.57
CA ILE A 135 -3.72 8.55 -14.93
C ILE A 135 -5.08 9.12 -14.64
N THR A 136 -5.92 9.18 -15.68
CA THR A 136 -7.33 9.51 -15.54
C THR A 136 -8.16 8.27 -15.75
N ASN A 137 -9.12 8.03 -14.88
CA ASN A 137 -10.08 6.96 -15.06
C ASN A 137 -11.07 7.27 -16.19
N ALA A 138 -11.95 6.33 -16.51
CA ALA A 138 -12.96 6.47 -17.58
C ALA A 138 -13.91 7.67 -17.38
N ALA A 139 -14.04 8.19 -16.17
CA ALA A 139 -14.82 9.38 -15.84
C ALA A 139 -14.00 10.68 -15.88
N GLY A 140 -12.70 10.59 -16.24
CA GLY A 140 -11.82 11.76 -16.28
C GLY A 140 -11.26 12.17 -14.91
N ALA A 141 -11.55 11.43 -13.84
CA ALA A 141 -10.96 11.65 -12.53
C ALA A 141 -9.52 11.12 -12.48
N VAL A 142 -8.68 11.75 -11.70
CA VAL A 142 -7.31 11.28 -11.42
C VAL A 142 -7.38 10.19 -10.34
N ASP A 143 -6.50 9.21 -10.44
CA ASP A 143 -6.39 8.16 -9.43
C ASP A 143 -5.78 8.69 -8.14
N ASP A 144 -6.11 8.03 -7.04
CA ASP A 144 -5.60 8.35 -5.72
C ASP A 144 -4.36 7.52 -5.38
N SER A 145 -3.61 8.01 -4.39
CA SER A 145 -2.64 7.22 -3.63
C SER A 145 -3.01 7.21 -2.16
N ILE A 146 -2.44 6.28 -1.40
CA ILE A 146 -2.60 6.24 0.05
C ILE A 146 -1.30 5.79 0.69
N THR A 147 -0.93 6.43 1.81
CA THR A 147 0.19 6.00 2.62
C THR A 147 -0.29 5.61 4.01
N SER A 148 0.05 4.40 4.42
CA SER A 148 -0.19 3.87 5.77
C SER A 148 1.13 3.87 6.54
N ILE A 149 1.11 4.36 7.78
CA ILE A 149 2.29 4.48 8.63
C ILE A 149 2.04 3.74 9.94
N TYR A 150 2.96 2.86 10.30
CA TYR A 150 2.89 2.04 11.51
C TYR A 150 4.25 1.55 11.96
N CYS A 151 4.36 1.21 13.24
CA CYS A 151 5.52 0.52 13.79
C CYS A 151 5.48 -0.98 13.50
N ASP A 152 6.59 -1.51 13.03
CA ASP A 152 6.82 -2.95 12.92
C ASP A 152 7.51 -3.47 14.18
N TYR A 153 6.87 -4.42 14.86
CA TYR A 153 7.39 -5.07 16.06
C TYR A 153 7.92 -6.48 15.80
N ASN A 154 8.04 -6.90 14.54
CA ASN A 154 8.56 -8.22 14.19
C ASN A 154 10.02 -8.38 14.63
N PHE A 155 10.81 -7.30 14.55
CA PHE A 155 12.14 -7.27 15.11
C PHE A 155 12.09 -6.59 16.50
N SER A 156 12.56 -7.32 17.51
CA SER A 156 12.42 -6.94 18.92
C SER A 156 13.40 -5.85 19.34
N LEU A 157 13.18 -4.61 18.89
CA LEU A 157 14.02 -3.46 19.26
C LEU A 157 14.03 -3.16 20.76
N HIS A 158 13.05 -3.62 21.52
CA HIS A 158 13.03 -3.51 22.99
C HIS A 158 14.14 -4.33 23.68
N ASN A 159 14.81 -5.23 22.98
CA ASN A 159 16.00 -5.94 23.47
C ASN A 159 17.26 -5.06 23.50
N PHE A 160 17.17 -3.84 22.98
CA PHE A 160 18.31 -2.95 22.83
C PHE A 160 18.06 -1.62 23.56
N THR A 161 19.13 -1.05 24.07
CA THR A 161 19.18 0.34 24.55
C THR A 161 19.89 1.19 23.52
N PHE A 162 19.41 2.43 23.35
CA PHE A 162 19.95 3.39 22.40
C PHE A 162 20.53 4.57 23.18
N ASN A 163 21.76 4.93 22.87
CA ASN A 163 22.43 6.11 23.41
C ASN A 163 22.98 6.95 22.27
N PHE A 164 22.66 8.22 22.26
CA PHE A 164 23.08 9.15 21.23
C PHE A 164 24.32 9.94 21.67
N PRO A 165 25.52 9.61 21.16
CA PRO A 165 26.70 10.46 21.34
C PRO A 165 26.58 11.75 20.51
N SER A 166 25.83 11.74 19.43
CA SER A 166 25.54 12.90 18.58
C SER A 166 24.15 12.74 17.91
N VAL A 167 23.67 13.78 17.26
CA VAL A 167 22.42 13.75 16.47
C VAL A 167 22.52 12.87 15.20
N THR A 168 23.73 12.56 14.78
CA THR A 168 24.01 11.79 13.56
C THR A 168 24.39 10.34 13.85
N GLN A 169 24.45 9.93 15.12
CA GLN A 169 24.87 8.59 15.48
C GLN A 169 24.20 8.11 16.77
N ALA A 170 23.77 6.88 16.79
CA ALA A 170 23.32 6.18 17.99
C ALA A 170 24.20 4.93 18.24
N ASN A 171 24.63 4.78 19.49
CA ASN A 171 25.24 3.54 19.99
C ASN A 171 24.12 2.63 20.51
N VAL A 172 24.19 1.37 20.15
CA VAL A 172 23.20 0.35 20.51
C VAL A 172 23.84 -0.70 21.39
N ALA A 173 23.26 -0.96 22.55
CA ALA A 173 23.70 -2.02 23.44
C ALA A 173 22.56 -2.98 23.74
N VAL A 174 22.85 -4.25 23.88
CA VAL A 174 21.88 -5.28 24.24
C VAL A 174 21.54 -5.14 25.72
N VAL A 175 20.25 -5.13 26.06
CA VAL A 175 19.75 -5.05 27.44
C VAL A 175 20.24 -6.23 28.27
N ASN A 176 20.24 -7.42 27.67
CA ASN A 176 20.69 -8.65 28.31
C ASN A 176 21.24 -9.59 27.24
N ALA A 177 22.46 -10.13 27.47
CA ALA A 177 23.14 -11.04 26.56
C ALA A 177 22.34 -12.36 26.26
N ALA A 178 21.40 -12.71 27.11
CA ALA A 178 20.56 -13.91 26.93
C ALA A 178 19.35 -13.71 26.01
N VAL A 179 19.02 -12.47 25.59
CA VAL A 179 17.88 -12.21 24.71
C VAL A 179 18.24 -12.49 23.25
N THR A 180 17.25 -12.86 22.46
CA THR A 180 17.35 -13.00 21.01
C THR A 180 16.24 -12.19 20.33
N PRO A 181 16.57 -11.38 19.30
CA PRO A 181 17.91 -11.12 18.75
C PRO A 181 18.80 -10.33 19.72
N ASN A 182 20.07 -10.60 19.69
CA ASN A 182 21.13 -9.88 20.45
C ASN A 182 22.05 -9.05 19.54
N ASN A 183 21.67 -8.90 18.28
CA ASN A 183 22.41 -8.18 17.25
C ASN A 183 21.42 -7.46 16.33
N ILE A 184 21.62 -6.17 16.11
CA ILE A 184 20.76 -5.37 15.21
C ILE A 184 20.85 -5.79 13.74
N LEU A 185 21.92 -6.47 13.36
CA LEU A 185 22.14 -7.04 12.01
C LEU A 185 21.68 -8.51 11.89
N ALA A 186 21.01 -9.05 12.92
CA ALA A 186 20.45 -10.41 12.86
C ALA A 186 19.44 -10.56 11.72
N PRO A 187 19.11 -11.78 11.27
CA PRO A 187 18.09 -11.98 10.25
C PRO A 187 16.77 -11.26 10.57
N GLY A 188 16.28 -10.45 9.65
CA GLY A 188 15.11 -9.58 9.85
C GLY A 188 15.42 -8.29 10.63
N GLY A 189 16.68 -8.03 10.98
CA GLY A 189 17.14 -6.84 11.68
C GLY A 189 17.15 -5.58 10.83
N LEU A 190 17.92 -4.59 11.27
CA LEU A 190 17.95 -3.27 10.67
C LEU A 190 18.77 -3.25 9.37
N ASN A 191 18.32 -2.42 8.43
CA ASN A 191 18.99 -2.15 7.17
C ASN A 191 19.12 -0.64 6.92
N VAL A 192 20.07 -0.27 6.07
CA VAL A 192 20.14 1.10 5.55
C VAL A 192 18.86 1.42 4.79
N GLY A 193 18.28 2.59 5.04
CA GLY A 193 16.97 3.02 4.53
C GLY A 193 15.79 2.66 5.43
N ASP A 194 16.00 1.91 6.53
CA ASP A 194 14.95 1.72 7.54
C ASP A 194 14.73 3.01 8.33
N LEU A 195 13.46 3.25 8.69
CA LEU A 195 13.09 4.36 9.55
C LEU A 195 12.97 3.86 11.00
N LEU A 196 13.56 4.59 11.92
CA LEU A 196 13.39 4.37 13.35
C LEU A 196 12.64 5.52 14.00
N LEU A 197 11.55 5.20 14.68
CA LEU A 197 10.83 6.14 15.54
C LEU A 197 11.35 6.01 16.97
N PHE A 198 11.82 7.12 17.51
CA PHE A 198 12.25 7.26 18.90
C PHE A 198 11.21 8.05 19.67
N ILE A 199 10.66 7.48 20.73
CA ILE A 199 9.71 8.12 21.62
C ILE A 199 10.35 8.20 23.00
N VAL A 200 10.50 9.41 23.50
CA VAL A 200 10.99 9.68 24.84
C VAL A 200 9.84 10.02 25.76
N SER A 201 9.76 9.35 26.89
CA SER A 201 8.69 9.54 27.87
C SER A 201 9.28 9.78 29.24
N THR A 202 8.73 10.78 29.97
CA THR A 202 9.09 11.05 31.37
C THR A 202 8.12 10.34 32.30
N PRO A 203 8.63 9.58 33.29
CA PRO A 203 7.78 9.05 34.35
C PRO A 203 7.19 10.20 35.19
N GLY A 204 5.89 10.23 35.36
CA GLY A 204 5.23 11.03 36.40
C GLY A 204 4.80 12.46 36.04
N GLN A 205 4.83 12.89 34.79
CA GLN A 205 4.30 14.20 34.37
C GLN A 205 2.88 14.11 33.78
N GLY A 206 2.15 13.04 34.03
CA GLY A 206 0.73 13.01 33.73
C GLY A 206 -0.02 13.90 34.71
N THR A 207 -0.64 14.97 34.25
CA THR A 207 -1.63 15.71 35.07
C THR A 207 -2.76 14.74 35.38
N ALA A 208 -2.73 14.18 36.60
CA ALA A 208 -3.75 13.31 37.12
C ALA A 208 -5.05 14.09 37.29
N SER A 209 -5.93 14.07 36.33
CA SER A 209 -7.34 14.32 36.53
C SER A 209 -8.05 12.96 36.58
N GLY A 210 -8.23 12.44 37.79
CA GLY A 210 -9.14 11.34 38.14
C GLY A 210 -8.76 9.95 37.62
N ASN A 211 -8.29 9.12 38.53
CA ASN A 211 -8.36 7.61 38.50
C ASN A 211 -7.87 6.86 37.26
N GLN A 212 -6.85 7.34 36.57
CA GLN A 212 -6.14 6.56 35.55
C GLN A 212 -4.69 6.40 36.00
N GLY A 213 -4.14 5.19 35.92
CA GLY A 213 -2.76 4.91 36.26
C GLY A 213 -1.79 5.87 35.55
N THR A 214 -0.65 6.12 36.19
CA THR A 214 0.41 7.02 35.74
C THR A 214 0.68 6.87 34.23
N SER A 215 0.04 7.70 33.41
CA SER A 215 0.36 7.78 31.99
C SER A 215 1.71 8.44 31.85
N LEU A 216 2.63 7.77 31.14
CA LEU A 216 3.90 8.36 30.75
C LEU A 216 3.62 9.53 29.82
N ALA A 217 3.98 10.74 30.21
CA ALA A 217 3.87 11.88 29.31
C ALA A 217 4.96 11.76 28.24
N GLN A 218 4.57 11.73 26.98
CA GLN A 218 5.50 11.82 25.88
C GLN A 218 6.19 13.17 25.91
N THR A 219 7.53 13.18 26.02
CA THR A 219 8.32 14.39 26.10
C THR A 219 8.85 14.82 24.73
N ALA A 220 9.25 13.85 23.92
CA ALA A 220 9.71 14.07 22.56
C ALA A 220 9.49 12.81 21.71
N ALA A 221 9.32 13.02 20.42
CA ALA A 221 9.36 11.94 19.43
C ALA A 221 10.07 12.44 18.16
N ALA A 222 10.87 11.58 17.55
CA ALA A 222 11.56 11.89 16.31
C ALA A 222 11.76 10.64 15.47
N VAL A 223 11.80 10.81 14.15
CA VAL A 223 12.17 9.76 13.19
C VAL A 223 13.56 10.04 12.66
N GLY A 224 14.35 8.97 12.54
CA GLY A 224 15.61 8.98 11.82
C GLY A 224 15.62 7.90 10.74
N GLU A 225 16.17 8.21 9.57
CA GLU A 225 16.47 7.22 8.53
C GLU A 225 17.89 6.70 8.73
N ILE A 226 18.03 5.39 8.73
CA ILE A 226 19.35 4.73 8.86
C ILE A 226 20.14 4.96 7.58
N THR A 227 21.25 5.69 7.69
CA THR A 227 22.15 5.96 6.57
C THR A 227 23.38 5.06 6.56
N GLY A 228 23.71 4.44 7.70
CA GLY A 228 24.82 3.51 7.84
C GLY A 228 24.67 2.59 9.03
N LEU A 229 25.24 1.40 8.90
CA LEU A 229 25.35 0.37 9.93
C LEU A 229 26.79 -0.13 9.93
N PRO A 230 27.75 0.65 10.50
CA PRO A 230 29.18 0.32 10.45
C PRO A 230 29.51 -0.98 11.19
N ASP A 231 28.74 -1.28 12.23
CA ASP A 231 28.89 -2.51 13.03
C ASP A 231 27.52 -2.90 13.67
N ASN A 232 27.54 -3.92 14.52
CA ASN A 232 26.35 -4.43 15.20
C ASN A 232 25.90 -3.60 16.42
N ALA A 233 26.59 -2.51 16.73
CA ALA A 233 26.38 -1.68 17.91
C ALA A 233 26.27 -0.19 17.57
N THR A 234 26.35 0.18 16.28
CA THR A 234 26.36 1.58 15.84
C THR A 234 25.39 1.78 14.69
N ILE A 235 24.59 2.84 14.76
CA ILE A 235 23.68 3.28 13.71
C ILE A 235 24.00 4.72 13.36
N ASP A 236 24.18 4.99 12.08
CA ASP A 236 24.40 6.34 11.57
C ASP A 236 23.12 6.94 10.99
N PHE A 237 22.91 8.21 11.28
CA PHE A 237 21.82 9.07 10.82
C PHE A 237 22.39 10.32 10.14
N ALA A 238 23.17 10.14 9.10
CA ALA A 238 23.75 11.27 8.37
C ALA A 238 22.67 12.11 7.67
N SER A 239 22.91 13.40 7.55
CA SER A 239 22.07 14.28 6.73
C SER A 239 22.18 13.93 5.24
N GLY A 240 21.12 14.22 4.47
CA GLY A 240 21.05 13.86 3.05
C GLY A 240 20.52 12.45 2.82
N ASP A 241 19.83 11.89 3.80
CA ASP A 241 19.03 10.67 3.71
C ASP A 241 17.96 10.77 2.63
N ALA A 242 17.54 9.64 2.09
CA ALA A 242 16.65 9.59 0.92
C ALA A 242 15.30 10.26 1.19
N LEU A 243 14.76 10.11 2.40
CA LEU A 243 13.47 10.67 2.80
C LEU A 243 13.58 12.03 3.51
N ASN A 244 14.80 12.49 3.78
CA ASN A 244 15.08 13.79 4.38
C ASN A 244 14.54 13.95 5.82
N PHE A 245 14.58 12.86 6.61
CA PHE A 245 14.22 12.88 8.03
C PHE A 245 15.36 13.39 8.92
N ASN A 246 16.62 13.13 8.55
CA ASN A 246 17.81 13.41 9.34
C ASN A 246 18.18 14.90 9.27
N GLN A 247 17.23 15.74 9.66
CA GLN A 247 17.37 17.19 9.70
C GLN A 247 17.89 17.66 11.07
N THR A 248 18.29 18.91 11.13
CA THR A 248 18.62 19.62 12.37
C THR A 248 17.45 20.52 12.80
N GLY A 249 17.30 20.75 14.09
CA GLY A 249 16.26 21.65 14.62
C GLY A 249 15.18 20.92 15.43
N ALA A 250 14.07 21.61 15.64
CA ALA A 250 12.95 21.08 16.41
C ALA A 250 12.31 19.88 15.71
N ASN A 251 11.82 18.92 16.50
CA ASN A 251 11.16 17.67 16.06
C ASN A 251 12.07 16.72 15.23
N SER A 252 13.37 17.01 15.18
CA SER A 252 14.39 16.10 14.64
C SER A 252 14.97 15.23 15.74
N LEU A 253 15.93 14.36 15.39
CA LEU A 253 16.69 13.55 16.36
C LEU A 253 17.33 14.39 17.47
N ALA A 254 17.61 15.69 17.23
CA ALA A 254 18.11 16.60 18.24
C ALA A 254 17.17 16.72 19.46
N SER A 255 15.87 16.59 19.25
CA SER A 255 14.88 16.62 20.33
C SER A 255 14.93 15.40 21.25
N VAL A 256 15.41 14.27 20.73
CA VAL A 256 15.58 13.02 21.46
C VAL A 256 16.94 12.99 22.15
N VAL A 257 18.00 13.48 21.49
CA VAL A 257 19.37 13.55 22.03
C VAL A 257 19.44 14.44 23.28
N GLY A 258 18.66 15.51 23.29
CA GLY A 258 18.58 16.45 24.45
C GLY A 258 17.61 16.01 25.55
N ALA A 259 17.13 14.77 25.54
CA ALA A 259 16.17 14.31 26.53
C ALA A 259 16.73 14.31 27.95
N PRO A 260 15.93 14.75 28.98
CA PRO A 260 16.38 14.81 30.37
C PRO A 260 16.80 13.44 30.91
N ALA A 261 17.74 13.44 31.85
CA ALA A 261 18.11 12.21 32.57
C ALA A 261 16.88 11.60 33.29
N GLY A 262 16.78 10.28 33.27
CA GLY A 262 15.65 9.55 33.86
C GLY A 262 14.45 9.35 32.93
N THR A 263 14.55 9.74 31.68
CA THR A 263 13.53 9.41 30.66
C THR A 263 13.69 7.97 30.17
N THR A 264 12.59 7.35 29.78
CA THR A 264 12.58 6.08 29.07
C THR A 264 12.47 6.32 27.57
N MET A 265 13.27 5.61 26.78
CA MET A 265 13.22 5.67 25.31
C MET A 265 12.60 4.38 24.78
N THR A 266 11.56 4.54 23.99
CA THR A 266 10.97 3.43 23.23
C THR A 266 11.31 3.62 21.76
N VAL A 267 11.75 2.55 21.11
CA VAL A 267 12.16 2.56 19.70
C VAL A 267 11.38 1.52 18.95
N CYS A 268 10.88 1.90 17.79
CA CYS A 268 10.31 0.95 16.85
C CYS A 268 10.78 1.22 15.42
N ARG A 269 10.80 0.17 14.60
CA ARG A 269 11.01 0.30 13.16
C ARG A 269 9.73 0.79 12.52
N LEU A 270 9.80 1.93 11.82
CA LEU A 270 8.65 2.57 11.21
C LEU A 270 8.53 2.15 9.75
N TYR A 271 7.33 1.76 9.35
CA TYR A 271 6.98 1.55 7.95
C TYR A 271 6.02 2.62 7.46
N ALA A 272 6.42 3.30 6.39
CA ALA A 272 5.58 4.17 5.59
C ALA A 272 5.30 3.45 4.27
N VAL A 273 4.13 2.85 4.14
CA VAL A 273 3.74 2.03 2.99
C VAL A 273 2.81 2.81 2.10
N THR A 274 3.27 3.12 0.90
CA THR A 274 2.50 3.87 -0.10
C THR A 274 2.00 2.96 -1.21
N TYR A 275 0.71 3.06 -1.51
CA TYR A 275 0.06 2.41 -2.65
C TYR A 275 -0.31 3.44 -3.70
N PHE A 276 0.03 3.16 -4.94
CA PHE A 276 -0.26 4.02 -6.10
C PHE A 276 -0.29 3.19 -7.38
N LEU A 277 -0.87 3.74 -8.45
CA LEU A 277 -0.84 3.10 -9.76
C LEU A 277 0.40 3.53 -10.55
N GLN A 278 0.99 2.61 -11.31
CA GLN A 278 2.10 2.86 -12.22
C GLN A 278 1.78 2.41 -13.65
N VAL A 279 1.93 3.33 -14.62
CA VAL A 279 1.96 2.97 -16.03
C VAL A 279 3.36 2.49 -16.36
N PRO A 280 3.55 1.25 -16.80
CA PRO A 280 4.86 0.80 -17.27
C PRO A 280 5.36 1.70 -18.40
N ALA A 281 6.68 1.81 -18.54
CA ALA A 281 7.28 2.59 -19.63
C ALA A 281 6.75 2.12 -20.99
N ALA A 282 6.53 3.06 -21.91
CA ALA A 282 5.97 2.78 -23.22
C ALA A 282 6.73 1.63 -23.92
N GLY A 283 6.01 0.58 -24.23
CA GLY A 283 6.49 -0.59 -24.97
C GLY A 283 5.73 -0.76 -26.30
N PRO A 284 6.08 -1.73 -27.13
CA PRO A 284 5.43 -1.96 -28.43
C PRO A 284 3.98 -2.46 -28.29
N THR A 285 3.55 -2.82 -27.08
CA THR A 285 2.18 -3.28 -26.77
C THR A 285 1.53 -2.38 -25.75
N VAL A 286 0.20 -2.23 -25.83
CA VAL A 286 -0.59 -1.49 -24.83
C VAL A 286 -0.33 -2.13 -23.46
N GLN A 287 0.21 -1.34 -22.55
CA GLN A 287 0.47 -1.77 -21.18
C GLN A 287 -0.55 -1.11 -20.25
N PHE A 288 -1.21 -1.95 -19.45
CA PHE A 288 -2.12 -1.45 -18.42
C PHE A 288 -1.35 -1.00 -17.18
N PRO A 289 -1.93 -0.07 -16.42
CA PRO A 289 -1.37 0.33 -15.14
C PRO A 289 -1.25 -0.86 -14.17
N ARG A 290 -0.30 -0.72 -13.24
CA ARG A 290 -0.05 -1.68 -12.17
C ARG A 290 -0.27 -1.03 -10.83
N LEU A 291 -0.82 -1.75 -9.88
CA LEU A 291 -0.79 -1.33 -8.50
C LEU A 291 0.60 -1.60 -7.92
N MET A 292 1.21 -0.55 -7.41
CA MET A 292 2.54 -0.60 -6.79
C MET A 292 2.43 -0.43 -5.28
N ARG A 293 3.34 -1.07 -4.57
CA ARG A 293 3.57 -0.91 -3.14
C ARG A 293 4.99 -0.44 -2.91
N GLN A 294 5.15 0.67 -2.24
CA GLN A 294 6.45 1.24 -1.87
C GLN A 294 6.55 1.31 -0.35
N VAL A 295 7.69 0.92 0.19
CA VAL A 295 7.98 0.97 1.63
C VAL A 295 9.12 1.94 1.85
N ASN A 296 8.96 2.91 2.74
CA ASN A 296 9.99 3.87 3.16
C ASN A 296 10.69 4.56 1.97
N GLY A 297 9.96 4.86 0.89
CA GLY A 297 10.57 5.48 -0.29
C GLY A 297 11.53 4.60 -1.10
N LEU A 298 11.74 3.33 -0.69
CA LEU A 298 12.55 2.37 -1.43
C LEU A 298 11.90 2.00 -2.77
N THR A 299 12.57 1.15 -3.55
CA THR A 299 12.04 0.71 -4.84
C THR A 299 10.65 0.11 -4.71
N ALA A 300 9.69 0.67 -5.43
CA ALA A 300 8.32 0.17 -5.45
C ALA A 300 8.25 -1.20 -6.15
N VAL A 301 7.44 -2.09 -5.61
CA VAL A 301 7.20 -3.43 -6.16
C VAL A 301 5.77 -3.55 -6.68
N PRO A 302 5.54 -4.22 -7.84
CA PRO A 302 4.20 -4.45 -8.35
C PRO A 302 3.45 -5.45 -7.44
N VAL A 303 2.18 -5.14 -7.15
CA VAL A 303 1.27 -5.97 -6.35
C VAL A 303 0.23 -6.64 -7.24
N ALA A 304 -0.31 -5.89 -8.20
CA ALA A 304 -1.31 -6.38 -9.13
C ALA A 304 -1.18 -5.69 -10.48
N ASP A 305 -1.31 -6.47 -11.53
CA ASP A 305 -1.34 -6.00 -12.91
C ASP A 305 -2.77 -5.67 -13.36
N ASN A 306 -2.86 -4.88 -14.42
CA ASN A 306 -4.13 -4.53 -15.08
C ASN A 306 -5.13 -3.79 -14.18
N ILE A 307 -4.62 -2.93 -13.30
CA ILE A 307 -5.43 -2.07 -12.44
C ILE A 307 -5.50 -0.69 -13.09
N ILE A 308 -6.70 -0.28 -13.47
CA ILE A 308 -6.91 0.97 -14.24
C ILE A 308 -7.49 2.11 -13.43
N ASN A 309 -7.94 1.83 -12.19
CA ASN A 309 -8.46 2.87 -11.31
C ASN A 309 -8.29 2.48 -9.85
N LEU A 310 -7.91 3.44 -9.02
CA LEU A 310 -7.74 3.31 -7.58
C LEU A 310 -8.30 4.56 -6.92
N GLN A 311 -9.31 4.40 -6.06
CA GLN A 311 -9.94 5.51 -5.36
C GLN A 311 -10.11 5.19 -3.88
N PHE A 312 -9.97 6.23 -3.06
CA PHE A 312 -10.17 6.13 -1.62
C PHE A 312 -11.20 7.16 -1.15
N SER A 313 -11.95 6.80 -0.12
CA SER A 313 -12.69 7.74 0.66
C SER A 313 -12.61 7.39 2.14
N TYR A 314 -12.85 8.35 2.99
CA TYR A 314 -12.57 8.24 4.41
C TYR A 314 -13.81 8.60 5.21
N ASP A 315 -14.09 7.80 6.23
CA ASP A 315 -15.06 8.16 7.26
C ASP A 315 -14.27 8.79 8.42
N VAL A 316 -14.49 10.07 8.66
CA VAL A 316 -13.66 10.90 9.57
C VAL A 316 -14.54 11.53 10.64
N ILE A 317 -14.08 11.53 11.89
CA ILE A 317 -14.77 12.27 12.94
C ILE A 317 -14.48 13.75 12.77
N ASN A 318 -15.54 14.56 12.70
CA ASN A 318 -15.43 15.98 12.78
C ASN A 318 -15.30 16.40 14.25
N SER A 319 -14.09 16.84 14.63
CA SER A 319 -13.79 17.23 16.03
C SER A 319 -14.63 18.42 16.53
N THR A 320 -15.07 19.29 15.63
CA THR A 320 -15.89 20.45 15.98
C THR A 320 -17.35 20.07 16.19
N ALA A 321 -17.90 19.22 15.34
CA ALA A 321 -19.30 18.82 15.37
C ALA A 321 -19.55 17.57 16.24
N GLY A 322 -18.51 16.79 16.58
CA GLY A 322 -18.63 15.51 17.28
C GLY A 322 -19.35 14.42 16.46
N THR A 323 -19.51 14.62 15.16
CA THR A 323 -20.22 13.72 14.26
C THR A 323 -19.30 13.10 13.22
N MET A 324 -19.69 11.96 12.67
CA MET A 324 -18.95 11.33 11.58
C MET A 324 -19.29 11.94 10.23
N SER A 325 -18.26 12.38 9.51
CA SER A 325 -18.33 12.78 8.12
C SER A 325 -17.94 11.58 7.26
N ALA A 326 -18.91 10.95 6.63
CA ALA A 326 -18.69 9.73 5.85
C ALA A 326 -18.27 10.02 4.41
N ASN A 327 -17.54 9.07 3.81
CA ASN A 327 -17.16 9.07 2.39
C ASN A 327 -16.46 10.35 1.90
N GLN A 328 -15.57 10.91 2.71
CA GLN A 328 -14.80 12.09 2.34
C GLN A 328 -13.64 11.69 1.41
N PRO A 329 -13.62 12.11 0.14
CA PRO A 329 -12.52 11.77 -0.77
C PRO A 329 -11.23 12.51 -0.40
N ASN A 330 -11.36 13.74 0.09
CA ASN A 330 -10.24 14.57 0.56
C ASN A 330 -10.57 15.18 1.93
N PRO A 331 -10.27 14.48 3.02
CA PRO A 331 -10.58 14.97 4.36
C PRO A 331 -9.87 16.29 4.68
N ILE A 332 -8.64 16.48 4.21
CA ILE A 332 -7.85 17.68 4.48
C ILE A 332 -8.50 18.92 3.84
N ALA A 333 -8.92 18.83 2.58
CA ALA A 333 -9.64 19.92 1.91
C ALA A 333 -11.00 20.20 2.55
N ALA A 334 -11.63 19.20 3.18
CA ALA A 334 -12.85 19.37 3.96
C ALA A 334 -12.61 19.96 5.36
N GLY A 335 -11.36 20.30 5.72
CA GLY A 335 -11.01 20.81 7.04
C GLY A 335 -11.05 19.76 8.15
N LEU A 336 -10.99 18.47 7.79
CA LEU A 336 -11.01 17.35 8.72
C LEU A 336 -9.58 16.83 8.94
N SER A 337 -9.25 16.47 10.18
CA SER A 337 -7.94 15.95 10.51
C SER A 337 -7.79 14.47 10.08
N PRO A 338 -6.73 14.10 9.33
CA PRO A 338 -6.42 12.71 9.03
C PRO A 338 -6.19 11.84 10.27
N ALA A 339 -5.82 12.43 11.41
CA ALA A 339 -5.70 11.71 12.68
C ALA A 339 -7.02 11.10 13.17
N LEU A 340 -8.15 11.59 12.68
CA LEU A 340 -9.49 11.19 13.10
C LEU A 340 -10.19 10.28 12.10
N ILE A 341 -9.46 9.73 11.14
CA ILE A 341 -9.97 8.73 10.18
C ILE A 341 -10.31 7.45 10.95
N GLN A 342 -11.58 7.03 10.87
CA GLN A 342 -12.08 5.82 11.53
C GLN A 342 -12.11 4.62 10.56
N LYS A 343 -12.34 4.93 9.29
CA LYS A 343 -12.48 3.92 8.25
C LYS A 343 -11.96 4.45 6.92
N VAL A 344 -11.28 3.59 6.21
CA VAL A 344 -10.88 3.81 4.82
C VAL A 344 -11.74 2.94 3.94
N ASN A 345 -12.45 3.56 3.01
CA ASN A 345 -13.17 2.88 1.95
C ASN A 345 -12.28 2.88 0.72
N LEU A 346 -12.04 1.72 0.15
CA LEU A 346 -11.20 1.55 -1.03
C LEU A 346 -12.01 0.98 -2.18
N TRP A 347 -11.75 1.48 -3.37
CA TRP A 347 -12.35 1.05 -4.61
C TRP A 347 -11.25 0.85 -5.66
N ILE A 348 -11.26 -0.31 -6.30
CA ILE A 348 -10.27 -0.71 -7.29
C ILE A 348 -10.98 -1.23 -8.54
N MET A 349 -10.49 -0.86 -9.70
CA MET A 349 -11.00 -1.31 -10.99
C MET A 349 -9.89 -1.94 -11.80
N GLY A 350 -10.13 -3.15 -12.25
CA GLY A 350 -9.22 -3.89 -13.13
C GLY A 350 -9.82 -4.06 -14.52
N GLU A 351 -8.96 -4.19 -15.52
CA GLU A 351 -9.35 -4.39 -16.90
C GLU A 351 -8.69 -5.65 -17.48
N GLY A 352 -9.51 -6.52 -18.06
CA GLY A 352 -9.04 -7.70 -18.78
C GLY A 352 -8.97 -7.44 -20.29
N LEU A 353 -7.84 -7.75 -20.92
CA LEU A 353 -7.70 -7.72 -22.38
C LEU A 353 -8.47 -8.89 -22.99
N VAL A 354 -9.41 -8.59 -23.87
CA VAL A 354 -10.02 -9.61 -24.73
C VAL A 354 -9.13 -9.81 -25.95
N THR A 355 -8.46 -10.96 -26.04
CA THR A 355 -7.60 -11.30 -27.18
C THR A 355 -8.43 -11.33 -28.46
N GLY A 356 -8.12 -10.46 -29.42
CA GLY A 356 -8.79 -10.37 -30.73
C GLY A 356 -10.05 -9.54 -30.77
N GLY A 357 -10.44 -8.88 -29.68
CA GLY A 357 -11.58 -7.95 -29.62
C GLY A 357 -11.14 -6.53 -29.31
N THR A 358 -11.92 -5.56 -29.75
CA THR A 358 -11.77 -4.14 -29.40
C THR A 358 -12.45 -3.79 -28.07
N THR A 359 -13.01 -4.77 -27.38
CA THR A 359 -13.75 -4.58 -26.13
C THR A 359 -12.97 -5.14 -24.97
N SER A 360 -12.47 -4.26 -24.12
CA SER A 360 -11.98 -4.59 -22.79
C SER A 360 -13.15 -4.85 -21.83
N GLN A 361 -12.97 -5.75 -20.88
CA GLN A 361 -13.92 -5.96 -19.79
C GLN A 361 -13.35 -5.43 -18.50
N SER A 362 -13.98 -4.39 -17.97
CA SER A 362 -13.65 -3.85 -16.67
C SER A 362 -14.46 -4.54 -15.56
N MET A 363 -13.81 -4.72 -14.43
CA MET A 363 -14.39 -5.23 -13.18
C MET A 363 -13.99 -4.31 -12.05
N TYR A 364 -14.87 -4.15 -11.06
CA TYR A 364 -14.56 -3.36 -9.87
C TYR A 364 -14.77 -4.18 -8.60
N LEU A 365 -13.98 -3.88 -7.60
CA LEU A 365 -14.12 -4.39 -6.24
C LEU A 365 -14.04 -3.21 -5.28
N ALA A 366 -14.86 -3.26 -4.24
CA ALA A 366 -14.85 -2.31 -3.15
C ALA A 366 -14.64 -3.06 -1.84
N SER A 367 -13.92 -2.42 -0.92
CA SER A 367 -13.72 -2.91 0.44
C SER A 367 -13.64 -1.75 1.40
N SER A 368 -13.69 -2.03 2.68
CA SER A 368 -13.48 -1.01 3.70
C SER A 368 -12.68 -1.57 4.87
N VAL A 369 -11.83 -0.73 5.45
CA VAL A 369 -10.94 -1.08 6.55
C VAL A 369 -11.13 -0.13 7.69
N SER A 370 -11.38 -0.67 8.90
CA SER A 370 -11.40 0.12 10.12
C SER A 370 -9.98 0.30 10.65
N THR A 371 -9.61 1.54 10.94
CA THR A 371 -8.30 1.93 11.46
C THR A 371 -8.29 1.90 12.98
N ARG A 372 -8.28 0.71 13.55
CA ARG A 372 -8.47 0.50 14.98
C ARG A 372 -7.47 1.25 15.86
N ASN A 373 -6.25 1.41 15.41
CA ASN A 373 -5.19 2.05 16.18
C ASN A 373 -5.25 3.58 16.18
N MET A 374 -6.11 4.16 15.34
CA MET A 374 -6.31 5.62 15.24
C MET A 374 -7.50 6.10 16.05
N SER A 375 -8.44 5.23 16.37
CA SER A 375 -9.76 5.60 16.90
C SER A 375 -9.84 5.78 18.42
N PHE A 376 -8.76 5.50 19.16
CA PHE A 376 -8.78 5.51 20.62
C PHE A 376 -9.10 6.88 21.24
N CYS A 377 -8.75 7.94 20.54
CA CYS A 377 -8.85 9.29 21.11
C CYS A 377 -10.29 9.77 21.31
N ASN A 378 -11.22 9.42 20.44
CA ASN A 378 -12.58 9.97 20.49
C ASN A 378 -13.65 9.06 21.09
N SER A 379 -13.36 7.75 21.24
CA SER A 379 -14.33 6.82 21.80
C SER A 379 -14.48 6.93 23.31
N TYR A 380 -13.53 7.58 23.99
CA TYR A 380 -13.45 7.66 25.45
C TYR A 380 -13.32 9.06 26.04
N SER A 381 -13.24 10.08 25.23
CA SER A 381 -13.16 11.48 25.68
C SER A 381 -14.42 12.24 25.31
N SER A 382 -15.10 12.79 26.32
CA SER A 382 -16.23 13.71 26.16
C SER A 382 -15.79 15.14 25.76
N SER A 383 -14.47 15.36 25.55
CA SER A 383 -13.89 16.66 25.22
C SER A 383 -13.06 16.53 23.95
N ALA A 384 -13.50 17.19 22.89
CA ALA A 384 -12.85 17.24 21.58
C ALA A 384 -11.41 17.81 21.61
N THR A 385 -11.00 18.42 22.70
CA THR A 385 -9.68 19.04 22.90
C THR A 385 -8.58 18.06 23.31
N ALA A 386 -8.92 16.83 23.68
CA ALA A 386 -7.94 15.85 24.18
C ALA A 386 -7.13 15.14 23.09
N CYS A 387 -7.43 15.43 21.82
CA CYS A 387 -6.85 14.73 20.67
C CYS A 387 -6.25 15.67 19.61
N GLN A 388 -5.93 16.88 20.00
CA GLN A 388 -5.18 17.82 19.16
C GLN A 388 -3.70 17.71 19.40
#